data_aa099b32a9428d9291e793ad2cd398e8
#
_entry.id   aa099b32a9428d9291e793ad2cd398e8
#
_cell.length_a   1.000
_cell.length_b   1.000
_cell.length_c   1.000
_cell.angle_alpha   90.00
_cell.angle_beta   90.00
_cell.angle_gamma   90.00
#
_symmetry.space_group_name_H-M   'P 1'
#
loop_
_entity.id
_entity.type
_entity.pdbx_description
1 polymer ?
#
loop_
_entity_poly.entity_id
_entity_poly.type
_entity_poly.pdbx_seq_one_letter_code
_entity_poly.pdbx_strand_id
1 'polypeptide(L)'
;AFPSDVEGILCSTEEHTRQMARRLHAAAYTDGAELARHCDVLLLTVRDDALASVSRELAASLTGDALPPQTCIFHCSGAMDLSPLEPLSRLGYPVGSLHPLQSFAEPSADRLKGIYMAVDGDERAKAVAADLVRTLGSTPFFVPPEDRMLYHAAACFCSNYVVTALAIAQKLMSRWTGSAGAASQALRPLVEGTMDNVRQRPLWQTALTGPVSRGDAGIVAKHLAVMPEKWLQPYCAFGCAAADLALENETITEKQHDTLTRILAMAEGVHHEQESNQSD
;
A
#
# COMPACT_ATOMS: atom_id res chain seq x y z
N ALA A 1 -7.09 1.62 -21.12
CA ALA A 1 -8.37 2.01 -20.56
C ALA A 1 -9.34 2.20 -21.72
N PHE A 2 -10.59 2.03 -21.50
CA PHE A 2 -11.65 2.11 -22.50
C PHE A 2 -12.43 3.39 -22.26
N PRO A 3 -12.03 4.56 -22.85
CA PRO A 3 -12.72 5.83 -22.62
C PRO A 3 -14.18 5.79 -23.02
N SER A 4 -14.54 4.92 -23.97
CA SER A 4 -15.93 4.72 -24.43
C SER A 4 -16.83 4.01 -23.43
N ASP A 5 -16.25 3.39 -22.38
CA ASP A 5 -16.97 2.56 -21.42
C ASP A 5 -17.17 3.28 -20.07
N VAL A 6 -16.64 4.51 -19.94
CA VAL A 6 -16.85 5.34 -18.75
C VAL A 6 -18.10 6.20 -18.97
N GLU A 7 -19.22 5.78 -18.39
CA GLU A 7 -20.50 6.49 -18.49
C GLU A 7 -20.40 7.89 -17.89
N GLY A 8 -19.91 8.01 -16.66
CA GLY A 8 -19.89 9.28 -15.98
C GLY A 8 -18.99 9.36 -14.77
N ILE A 9 -18.86 10.56 -14.25
CA ILE A 9 -18.06 10.89 -13.07
C ILE A 9 -18.84 11.82 -12.16
N LEU A 10 -18.63 11.59 -10.85
CA LEU A 10 -19.05 12.48 -9.77
C LEU A 10 -17.88 12.64 -8.79
N CYS A 11 -17.50 13.87 -8.50
CA CYS A 11 -16.47 14.22 -7.50
C CYS A 11 -17.07 15.07 -6.39
N SER A 12 -16.28 15.37 -5.35
CA SER A 12 -16.69 16.19 -4.19
C SER A 12 -17.07 17.62 -4.52
N THR A 13 -16.62 18.17 -5.67
CA THR A 13 -16.98 19.49 -6.16
C THR A 13 -17.40 19.43 -7.62
N GLU A 14 -18.33 20.29 -7.99
CA GLU A 14 -18.84 20.39 -9.36
C GLU A 14 -17.74 20.75 -10.38
N GLU A 15 -16.83 21.65 -9.99
CA GLU A 15 -15.71 22.04 -10.84
C GLU A 15 -14.77 20.86 -11.11
N HIS A 16 -14.42 20.09 -10.07
CA HIS A 16 -13.58 18.90 -10.22
C HIS A 16 -14.30 17.83 -11.04
N THR A 17 -15.59 17.63 -10.83
CA THR A 17 -16.40 16.72 -11.66
C THR A 17 -16.32 17.09 -13.13
N ARG A 18 -16.54 18.36 -13.49
CA ARG A 18 -16.45 18.83 -14.88
C ARG A 18 -15.05 18.68 -15.47
N GLN A 19 -14.02 18.95 -14.68
CA GLN A 19 -12.62 18.79 -15.11
C GLN A 19 -12.30 17.33 -15.43
N MET A 20 -12.67 16.42 -14.54
CA MET A 20 -12.40 14.97 -14.71
C MET A 20 -13.26 14.38 -15.82
N ALA A 21 -14.53 14.78 -15.95
CA ALA A 21 -15.41 14.36 -17.03
C ALA A 21 -14.84 14.73 -18.41
N ARG A 22 -14.34 15.96 -18.57
CA ARG A 22 -13.65 16.38 -19.82
C ARG A 22 -12.41 15.54 -20.11
N ARG A 23 -11.59 15.28 -19.07
CA ARG A 23 -10.35 14.50 -19.21
C ARG A 23 -10.61 13.04 -19.63
N LEU A 24 -11.73 12.48 -19.18
CA LEU A 24 -12.10 11.09 -19.43
C LEU A 24 -13.13 10.92 -20.56
N HIS A 25 -13.56 12.02 -21.17
CA HIS A 25 -14.62 12.04 -22.21
C HIS A 25 -15.92 11.37 -21.71
N ALA A 26 -16.26 11.57 -20.42
CA ALA A 26 -17.43 11.01 -19.75
C ALA A 26 -18.44 12.10 -19.38
N ALA A 27 -19.66 11.71 -18.99
CA ALA A 27 -20.66 12.64 -18.48
C ALA A 27 -20.30 13.18 -17.09
N ALA A 28 -20.64 14.44 -16.80
CA ALA A 28 -20.48 15.03 -15.48
C ALA A 28 -21.81 14.92 -14.73
N TYR A 29 -21.84 14.14 -13.65
CA TYR A 29 -23.02 13.98 -12.81
C TYR A 29 -22.93 14.87 -11.56
N THR A 30 -24.07 15.26 -11.03
CA THR A 30 -24.21 15.98 -9.76
C THR A 30 -24.92 15.15 -8.69
N ASP A 31 -25.51 14.03 -9.09
CA ASP A 31 -26.23 13.10 -8.24
C ASP A 31 -25.69 11.67 -8.42
N GLY A 32 -25.33 11.03 -7.31
CA GLY A 32 -24.75 9.68 -7.32
C GLY A 32 -25.78 8.60 -7.67
N ALA A 33 -27.03 8.78 -7.33
CA ALA A 33 -28.09 7.85 -7.69
C ALA A 33 -28.43 7.93 -9.18
N GLU A 34 -28.38 9.13 -9.75
CA GLU A 34 -28.54 9.32 -11.21
C GLU A 34 -27.40 8.62 -11.96
N LEU A 35 -26.13 8.82 -11.54
CA LEU A 35 -24.99 8.11 -12.13
C LEU A 35 -25.15 6.59 -12.00
N ALA A 36 -25.54 6.09 -10.83
CA ALA A 36 -25.69 4.67 -10.59
C ALA A 36 -26.77 4.01 -11.49
N ARG A 37 -27.81 4.75 -11.89
CA ARG A 37 -28.85 4.24 -12.80
C ARG A 37 -28.37 4.04 -14.24
N HIS A 38 -27.27 4.68 -14.62
CA HIS A 38 -26.76 4.67 -16.00
C HIS A 38 -25.52 3.77 -16.17
N CYS A 39 -25.08 3.03 -15.15
CA CYS A 39 -23.91 2.19 -15.26
C CYS A 39 -24.15 0.76 -14.75
N ASP A 40 -23.45 -0.21 -15.35
CA ASP A 40 -23.43 -1.60 -14.89
C ASP A 40 -22.46 -1.81 -13.72
N VAL A 41 -21.44 -0.98 -13.62
CA VAL A 41 -20.42 -1.00 -12.58
C VAL A 41 -20.22 0.40 -12.02
N LEU A 42 -20.39 0.56 -10.71
CA LEU A 42 -20.12 1.80 -9.98
C LEU A 42 -18.89 1.62 -9.09
N LEU A 43 -17.87 2.46 -9.28
CA LEU A 43 -16.66 2.46 -8.47
C LEU A 43 -16.68 3.63 -7.48
N LEU A 44 -16.71 3.33 -6.18
CA LEU A 44 -16.55 4.31 -5.12
C LEU A 44 -15.05 4.49 -4.83
N THR A 45 -14.43 5.45 -5.50
CA THR A 45 -12.99 5.75 -5.38
C THR A 45 -12.72 6.91 -4.43
N VAL A 46 -13.56 7.07 -3.43
CA VAL A 46 -13.42 8.05 -2.36
C VAL A 46 -12.40 7.58 -1.31
N ARG A 47 -11.98 8.49 -0.43
CA ARG A 47 -11.11 8.16 0.70
C ARG A 47 -11.81 7.16 1.64
N ASP A 48 -11.03 6.34 2.33
CA ASP A 48 -11.53 5.31 3.23
C ASP A 48 -12.45 5.88 4.33
N ASP A 49 -12.10 7.05 4.88
CA ASP A 49 -12.88 7.75 5.91
C ASP A 49 -14.24 8.28 5.41
N ALA A 50 -14.40 8.49 4.10
CA ALA A 50 -15.63 8.94 3.47
C ALA A 50 -16.50 7.80 2.92
N LEU A 51 -15.96 6.59 2.79
CA LEU A 51 -16.62 5.49 2.10
C LEU A 51 -17.97 5.12 2.71
N ALA A 52 -18.03 5.00 4.05
CA ALA A 52 -19.26 4.66 4.75
C ALA A 52 -20.34 5.74 4.67
N SER A 53 -19.98 7.04 4.65
CA SER A 53 -20.96 8.13 4.49
C SER A 53 -21.50 8.17 3.08
N VAL A 54 -20.63 8.10 2.06
CA VAL A 54 -21.03 8.08 0.64
C VAL A 54 -21.94 6.89 0.34
N SER A 55 -21.63 5.70 0.89
CA SER A 55 -22.46 4.50 0.73
C SER A 55 -23.86 4.68 1.35
N ARG A 56 -23.96 5.27 2.55
CA ARG A 56 -25.26 5.55 3.20
C ARG A 56 -26.09 6.60 2.42
N GLU A 57 -25.44 7.67 1.97
CA GLU A 57 -26.10 8.73 1.18
C GLU A 57 -26.63 8.17 -0.13
N LEU A 58 -25.81 7.38 -0.83
CA LEU A 58 -26.21 6.71 -2.07
C LEU A 58 -27.37 5.74 -1.81
N ALA A 59 -27.31 4.91 -0.77
CA ALA A 59 -28.39 3.99 -0.42
C ALA A 59 -29.70 4.72 -0.11
N ALA A 60 -29.63 5.84 0.62
CA ALA A 60 -30.81 6.66 0.93
C ALA A 60 -31.47 7.25 -0.34
N SER A 61 -30.64 7.70 -1.29
CA SER A 61 -31.11 8.25 -2.57
C SER A 61 -31.65 7.19 -3.55
N LEU A 62 -31.29 5.93 -3.33
CA LEU A 62 -31.73 4.78 -4.14
C LEU A 62 -32.97 4.07 -3.54
N THR A 63 -33.42 4.47 -2.36
CA THR A 63 -34.60 3.88 -1.71
C THR A 63 -35.85 4.16 -2.53
N GLY A 64 -36.50 3.11 -3.02
CA GLY A 64 -37.71 3.19 -3.85
C GLY A 64 -37.48 3.13 -5.34
N ASP A 65 -36.25 3.23 -5.81
CA ASP A 65 -35.87 3.08 -7.22
C ASP A 65 -35.18 1.72 -7.42
N ALA A 66 -35.66 0.94 -8.37
CA ALA A 66 -34.95 -0.24 -8.80
C ALA A 66 -33.78 0.21 -9.71
N LEU A 67 -32.54 0.13 -9.21
CA LEU A 67 -31.38 0.12 -10.11
C LEU A 67 -31.51 -1.09 -11.06
N PRO A 68 -30.86 -1.06 -12.23
CA PRO A 68 -30.73 -2.27 -13.03
C PRO A 68 -30.26 -3.41 -12.15
N PRO A 69 -30.94 -4.58 -12.14
CA PRO A 69 -30.59 -5.70 -11.24
C PRO A 69 -29.17 -6.20 -11.41
N GLN A 70 -28.43 -5.60 -12.32
CA GLN A 70 -27.08 -5.99 -12.74
C GLN A 70 -25.98 -5.05 -12.23
N THR A 71 -26.29 -3.86 -11.71
CA THR A 71 -25.29 -2.91 -11.25
C THR A 71 -24.51 -3.45 -10.05
N CYS A 72 -23.22 -3.61 -10.24
CA CYS A 72 -22.28 -4.01 -9.18
C CYS A 72 -21.61 -2.76 -8.62
N ILE A 73 -21.52 -2.66 -7.29
CA ILE A 73 -20.94 -1.49 -6.62
C ILE A 73 -19.68 -1.91 -5.89
N PHE A 74 -18.56 -1.26 -6.19
CA PHE A 74 -17.25 -1.58 -5.64
C PHE A 74 -16.63 -0.38 -4.93
N HIS A 75 -15.85 -0.65 -3.90
CA HIS A 75 -14.84 0.28 -3.43
C HIS A 75 -13.43 -0.16 -3.83
N CYS A 76 -12.46 0.78 -3.79
CA CYS A 76 -11.08 0.52 -4.16
C CYS A 76 -10.10 0.55 -2.97
N SER A 77 -10.58 0.55 -1.73
CA SER A 77 -9.74 0.50 -0.54
C SER A 77 -9.01 -0.85 -0.41
N GLY A 78 -7.73 -0.81 -0.07
CA GLY A 78 -6.94 -2.01 0.25
C GLY A 78 -7.12 -2.49 1.68
N ALA A 79 -7.50 -1.59 2.59
CA ALA A 79 -7.62 -1.85 4.03
C ALA A 79 -9.04 -2.23 4.46
N MET A 80 -10.08 -1.61 3.83
CA MET A 80 -11.46 -1.82 4.24
C MET A 80 -12.01 -3.14 3.72
N ASP A 81 -12.81 -3.81 4.56
CA ASP A 81 -13.68 -4.90 4.16
C ASP A 81 -14.96 -4.36 3.47
N LEU A 82 -15.97 -5.20 3.29
CA LEU A 82 -17.22 -4.80 2.63
C LEU A 82 -18.23 -4.11 3.56
N SER A 83 -17.96 -3.97 4.85
CA SER A 83 -18.87 -3.36 5.82
C SER A 83 -19.33 -1.95 5.45
N PRO A 84 -18.50 -1.08 4.82
CA PRO A 84 -18.97 0.22 4.37
C PRO A 84 -20.06 0.16 3.30
N LEU A 85 -20.13 -0.92 2.52
CA LEU A 85 -21.12 -1.11 1.46
C LEU A 85 -22.40 -1.84 1.94
N GLU A 86 -22.48 -2.21 3.22
CA GLU A 86 -23.63 -2.90 3.79
C GLU A 86 -24.98 -2.21 3.52
N PRO A 87 -25.11 -0.86 3.57
CA PRO A 87 -26.37 -0.18 3.22
C PRO A 87 -26.85 -0.47 1.81
N LEU A 88 -25.93 -0.59 0.86
CA LEU A 88 -26.22 -0.92 -0.54
C LEU A 88 -26.54 -2.39 -0.74
N SER A 89 -25.79 -3.28 -0.06
CA SER A 89 -26.02 -4.71 -0.06
C SER A 89 -27.43 -5.05 0.50
N ARG A 90 -27.89 -4.36 1.54
CA ARG A 90 -29.22 -4.53 2.11
C ARG A 90 -30.35 -4.14 1.13
N LEU A 91 -30.07 -3.29 0.16
CA LEU A 91 -30.99 -2.97 -0.94
C LEU A 91 -30.95 -3.97 -2.09
N GLY A 92 -30.10 -5.02 -1.98
CA GLY A 92 -29.98 -6.10 -2.94
C GLY A 92 -28.95 -5.86 -4.06
N TYR A 93 -28.14 -4.81 -3.97
CA TYR A 93 -27.04 -4.58 -4.94
C TYR A 93 -25.89 -5.53 -4.69
N PRO A 94 -25.34 -6.16 -5.74
CA PRO A 94 -24.06 -6.87 -5.63
C PRO A 94 -22.96 -5.89 -5.25
N VAL A 95 -22.26 -6.18 -4.15
CA VAL A 95 -21.20 -5.32 -3.64
C VAL A 95 -19.87 -6.06 -3.57
N GLY A 96 -18.79 -5.33 -3.82
CA GLY A 96 -17.45 -5.89 -3.78
C GLY A 96 -16.36 -4.86 -3.56
N SER A 97 -15.13 -5.32 -3.58
CA SER A 97 -13.94 -4.49 -3.58
C SER A 97 -13.00 -4.87 -4.71
N LEU A 98 -12.28 -3.87 -5.24
CA LEU A 98 -11.30 -4.04 -6.28
C LEU A 98 -10.11 -3.13 -5.97
N HIS A 99 -9.04 -3.70 -5.42
CA HIS A 99 -7.87 -2.94 -5.00
C HIS A 99 -6.64 -3.27 -5.87
N PRO A 100 -6.15 -2.32 -6.69
CA PRO A 100 -4.91 -2.48 -7.42
C PRO A 100 -3.71 -2.55 -6.46
N LEU A 101 -2.94 -3.65 -6.50
CA LEU A 101 -1.71 -3.77 -5.72
C LEU A 101 -0.58 -3.00 -6.41
N GLN A 102 -0.67 -1.67 -6.36
CA GLN A 102 0.25 -0.75 -7.04
C GLN A 102 0.31 0.59 -6.32
N SER A 103 1.44 1.26 -6.42
CA SER A 103 1.64 2.64 -5.95
C SER A 103 1.45 3.64 -7.09
N PHE A 104 0.57 4.62 -6.88
CA PHE A 104 0.26 5.68 -7.84
C PHE A 104 0.68 7.04 -7.27
N ALA A 105 1.88 7.49 -7.62
CA ALA A 105 2.30 8.87 -7.33
C ALA A 105 1.54 9.87 -8.23
N GLU A 106 1.24 9.45 -9.47
CA GLU A 106 0.43 10.19 -10.44
C GLU A 106 -0.54 9.22 -11.14
N PRO A 107 -1.71 9.70 -11.60
CA PRO A 107 -2.66 8.87 -12.35
C PRO A 107 -2.03 8.32 -13.64
N SER A 108 -1.99 7.00 -13.79
CA SER A 108 -1.45 6.32 -14.96
C SER A 108 -2.20 5.01 -15.21
N ALA A 109 -2.89 4.93 -16.34
CA ALA A 109 -3.59 3.72 -16.74
C ALA A 109 -2.61 2.57 -17.10
N ASP A 110 -1.43 2.89 -17.63
CA ASP A 110 -0.43 1.87 -17.98
C ASP A 110 0.11 1.13 -16.77
N ARG A 111 0.08 1.74 -15.57
CA ARG A 111 0.46 1.09 -14.31
C ARG A 111 -0.52 0.02 -13.85
N LEU A 112 -1.69 -0.07 -14.47
CA LEU A 112 -2.66 -1.14 -14.19
C LEU A 112 -2.38 -2.42 -14.97
N LYS A 113 -1.53 -2.38 -16.00
CA LYS A 113 -1.20 -3.57 -16.81
C LYS A 113 -0.18 -4.45 -16.10
N GLY A 114 -0.44 -5.76 -16.08
CA GLY A 114 0.50 -6.76 -15.54
C GLY A 114 0.61 -6.77 -14.01
N ILE A 115 -0.24 -6.03 -13.29
CA ILE A 115 -0.27 -6.06 -11.83
C ILE A 115 -1.27 -7.10 -11.31
N TYR A 116 -1.17 -7.40 -10.02
CA TYR A 116 -2.21 -8.11 -9.30
C TYR A 116 -3.22 -7.13 -8.71
N MET A 117 -4.50 -7.53 -8.67
CA MET A 117 -5.56 -6.76 -8.00
C MET A 117 -6.32 -7.67 -7.05
N ALA A 118 -6.43 -7.25 -5.79
CA ALA A 118 -7.25 -7.95 -4.81
C ALA A 118 -8.73 -7.70 -5.11
N VAL A 119 -9.50 -8.78 -5.20
CA VAL A 119 -10.94 -8.74 -5.42
C VAL A 119 -11.65 -9.45 -4.28
N ASP A 120 -12.81 -8.91 -3.88
CA ASP A 120 -13.71 -9.50 -2.90
C ASP A 120 -15.15 -9.10 -3.22
N GLY A 121 -16.15 -9.78 -2.64
CA GLY A 121 -17.55 -9.48 -2.86
C GLY A 121 -18.44 -10.72 -2.73
N ASP A 122 -19.74 -10.54 -2.99
CA ASP A 122 -20.61 -11.66 -3.30
C ASP A 122 -20.19 -12.37 -4.62
N GLU A 123 -20.76 -13.52 -4.90
CA GLU A 123 -20.36 -14.34 -6.06
C GLU A 123 -20.46 -13.60 -7.39
N ARG A 124 -21.48 -12.73 -7.53
CA ARG A 124 -21.66 -11.94 -8.75
C ARG A 124 -20.64 -10.80 -8.84
N ALA A 125 -20.46 -10.06 -7.76
CA ALA A 125 -19.48 -8.98 -7.71
C ALA A 125 -18.06 -9.51 -7.94
N LYS A 126 -17.67 -10.65 -7.33
CA LYS A 126 -16.38 -11.29 -7.60
C LYS A 126 -16.18 -11.63 -9.07
N ALA A 127 -17.19 -12.20 -9.73
CA ALA A 127 -17.10 -12.55 -11.14
C ALA A 127 -16.90 -11.30 -12.02
N VAL A 128 -17.70 -10.24 -11.80
CA VAL A 128 -17.59 -8.97 -12.53
C VAL A 128 -16.24 -8.30 -12.26
N ALA A 129 -15.78 -8.24 -11.01
CA ALA A 129 -14.48 -7.68 -10.66
C ALA A 129 -13.33 -8.43 -11.33
N ALA A 130 -13.38 -9.78 -11.32
CA ALA A 130 -12.35 -10.59 -11.94
C ALA A 130 -12.29 -10.39 -13.48
N ASP A 131 -13.42 -10.27 -14.14
CA ASP A 131 -13.47 -10.01 -15.58
C ASP A 131 -12.97 -8.59 -15.91
N LEU A 132 -13.34 -7.59 -15.12
CA LEU A 132 -12.82 -6.23 -15.25
C LEU A 132 -11.29 -6.20 -15.09
N VAL A 133 -10.75 -6.86 -14.08
CA VAL A 133 -9.29 -6.97 -13.83
C VAL A 133 -8.58 -7.61 -15.00
N ARG A 134 -9.11 -8.72 -15.54
CA ARG A 134 -8.49 -9.39 -16.71
C ARG A 134 -8.54 -8.50 -17.95
N THR A 135 -9.64 -7.78 -18.17
CA THR A 135 -9.80 -6.82 -19.27
C THR A 135 -8.76 -5.68 -19.20
N LEU A 136 -8.37 -5.28 -17.99
CA LEU A 136 -7.28 -4.32 -17.78
C LEU A 136 -5.88 -4.89 -18.01
N GLY A 137 -5.76 -6.18 -18.32
CA GLY A 137 -4.48 -6.88 -18.48
C GLY A 137 -3.80 -7.20 -17.15
N SER A 138 -4.57 -7.32 -16.08
CA SER A 138 -4.12 -7.59 -14.72
C SER A 138 -4.59 -8.97 -14.24
N THR A 139 -4.07 -9.43 -13.10
CA THR A 139 -4.39 -10.73 -12.51
C THR A 139 -5.23 -10.56 -11.25
N PRO A 140 -6.48 -11.05 -11.20
CA PRO A 140 -7.27 -11.01 -9.98
C PRO A 140 -6.80 -12.08 -8.99
N PHE A 141 -6.85 -11.77 -7.70
CA PHE A 141 -6.68 -12.72 -6.61
C PHE A 141 -7.62 -12.38 -5.45
N PHE A 142 -7.97 -13.38 -4.66
CA PHE A 142 -8.87 -13.22 -3.52
C PHE A 142 -8.09 -13.01 -2.22
N VAL A 143 -8.54 -12.05 -1.41
CA VAL A 143 -8.05 -11.83 -0.05
C VAL A 143 -9.25 -11.95 0.89
N PRO A 144 -9.28 -12.93 1.82
CA PRO A 144 -10.35 -13.07 2.79
C PRO A 144 -10.55 -11.77 3.61
N PRO A 145 -11.79 -11.43 4.00
CA PRO A 145 -12.06 -10.22 4.76
C PRO A 145 -11.22 -10.10 6.04
N GLU A 146 -11.01 -11.20 6.76
CA GLU A 146 -10.19 -11.28 7.97
C GLU A 146 -8.72 -10.97 7.74
N ASP A 147 -8.20 -11.22 6.54
CA ASP A 147 -6.80 -11.02 6.19
C ASP A 147 -6.53 -9.66 5.52
N ARG A 148 -7.56 -8.84 5.25
CA ARG A 148 -7.43 -7.56 4.52
C ARG A 148 -6.41 -6.62 5.15
N MET A 149 -6.44 -6.48 6.48
CA MET A 149 -5.50 -5.60 7.18
C MET A 149 -4.06 -6.10 7.07
N LEU A 150 -3.82 -7.41 7.17
CA LEU A 150 -2.50 -8.01 7.00
C LEU A 150 -2.01 -7.87 5.55
N TYR A 151 -2.88 -8.12 4.59
CA TYR A 151 -2.60 -7.86 3.18
C TYR A 151 -2.18 -6.40 2.92
N HIS A 152 -2.94 -5.45 3.46
CA HIS A 152 -2.60 -4.03 3.30
C HIS A 152 -1.28 -3.66 3.99
N ALA A 153 -1.01 -4.21 5.18
CA ALA A 153 0.28 -4.06 5.86
C ALA A 153 1.44 -4.60 5.03
N ALA A 154 1.28 -5.75 4.37
CA ALA A 154 2.29 -6.28 3.44
C ALA A 154 2.56 -5.33 2.26
N ALA A 155 1.52 -4.71 1.69
CA ALA A 155 1.67 -3.69 0.66
C ALA A 155 2.42 -2.45 1.18
N CYS A 156 2.18 -2.04 2.44
CA CYS A 156 2.92 -0.95 3.08
C CYS A 156 4.42 -1.27 3.21
N PHE A 157 4.80 -2.51 3.55
CA PHE A 157 6.20 -2.92 3.56
C PHE A 157 6.86 -2.77 2.19
N CYS A 158 6.18 -3.20 1.12
CA CYS A 158 6.73 -3.14 -0.24
C CYS A 158 6.77 -1.73 -0.84
N SER A 159 6.07 -0.76 -0.31
CA SER A 159 5.95 0.59 -0.86
C SER A 159 6.33 1.66 0.16
N ASN A 160 5.48 1.91 1.14
CA ASN A 160 5.64 3.03 2.06
C ASN A 160 6.92 2.94 2.89
N TYR A 161 7.24 1.75 3.43
CA TYR A 161 8.43 1.58 4.26
C TYR A 161 9.71 1.52 3.45
N VAL A 162 9.68 1.06 2.19
CA VAL A 162 10.82 1.21 1.28
C VAL A 162 11.13 2.69 1.07
N VAL A 163 10.13 3.53 0.74
CA VAL A 163 10.32 4.98 0.60
C VAL A 163 10.83 5.61 1.89
N THR A 164 10.31 5.18 3.05
CA THR A 164 10.75 5.69 4.37
C THR A 164 12.22 5.34 4.62
N ALA A 165 12.64 4.10 4.39
CA ALA A 165 14.03 3.67 4.55
C ALA A 165 14.98 4.47 3.63
N LEU A 166 14.59 4.67 2.36
CA LEU A 166 15.36 5.48 1.41
C LEU A 166 15.44 6.95 1.85
N ALA A 167 14.37 7.52 2.39
CA ALA A 167 14.37 8.90 2.90
C ALA A 167 15.25 9.05 4.14
N ILE A 168 15.31 8.05 5.02
CA ILE A 168 16.25 8.02 6.16
C ILE A 168 17.69 7.99 5.64
N ALA A 169 18.00 7.08 4.72
CA ALA A 169 19.34 6.98 4.12
C ALA A 169 19.76 8.31 3.45
N GLN A 170 18.85 8.96 2.71
CA GLN A 170 19.07 10.27 2.10
C GLN A 170 19.44 11.33 3.14
N LYS A 171 18.70 11.39 4.26
CA LYS A 171 18.97 12.35 5.34
C LYS A 171 20.34 12.13 5.98
N LEU A 172 20.72 10.87 6.22
CA LEU A 172 22.04 10.53 6.75
C LEU A 172 23.15 10.91 5.76
N MET A 173 22.99 10.58 4.48
CA MET A 173 23.98 10.82 3.42
C MET A 173 24.14 12.32 3.11
N SER A 174 23.09 13.13 3.27
CA SER A 174 23.14 14.57 2.99
C SER A 174 24.18 15.32 3.82
N ARG A 175 24.60 14.73 4.97
CA ARG A 175 25.68 15.25 5.82
C ARG A 175 27.02 15.39 5.06
N TRP A 176 27.28 14.50 4.10
CA TRP A 176 28.55 14.49 3.32
C TRP A 176 28.38 15.02 1.89
N THR A 177 27.16 15.02 1.36
CA THR A 177 26.88 15.44 -0.02
C THR A 177 26.39 16.89 -0.11
N GLY A 178 26.16 17.53 1.02
CA GLY A 178 25.79 18.95 1.10
C GLY A 178 24.31 19.24 0.81
N SER A 179 23.55 18.32 0.22
CA SER A 179 22.10 18.49 -0.02
C SER A 179 21.38 17.15 -0.16
N ALA A 180 20.06 17.15 0.07
CA ALA A 180 19.21 15.98 -0.13
C ALA A 180 19.20 15.51 -1.60
N GLY A 181 19.22 16.44 -2.56
CA GLY A 181 19.29 16.12 -3.97
C GLY A 181 20.59 15.41 -4.37
N ALA A 182 21.73 15.90 -3.89
CA ALA A 182 23.02 15.26 -4.11
C ALA A 182 23.13 13.90 -3.42
N ALA A 183 22.54 13.75 -2.21
CA ALA A 183 22.45 12.48 -1.51
C ALA A 183 21.64 11.45 -2.30
N SER A 184 20.50 11.84 -2.88
CA SER A 184 19.70 10.97 -3.75
C SER A 184 20.49 10.49 -4.97
N GLN A 185 21.22 11.40 -5.63
CA GLN A 185 22.06 11.06 -6.78
C GLN A 185 23.15 10.06 -6.41
N ALA A 186 23.83 10.27 -5.28
CA ALA A 186 24.88 9.39 -4.78
C ALA A 186 24.37 7.99 -4.40
N LEU A 187 23.16 7.89 -3.80
CA LEU A 187 22.56 6.64 -3.38
C LEU A 187 21.85 5.87 -4.51
N ARG A 188 21.49 6.55 -5.61
CA ARG A 188 20.71 5.94 -6.69
C ARG A 188 21.31 4.64 -7.23
N PRO A 189 22.61 4.54 -7.57
CA PRO A 189 23.18 3.30 -8.08
C PRO A 189 23.08 2.14 -7.07
N LEU A 190 23.22 2.44 -5.77
CA LEU A 190 23.06 1.42 -4.71
C LEU A 190 21.62 0.91 -4.64
N VAL A 191 20.63 1.80 -4.72
CA VAL A 191 19.21 1.44 -4.73
C VAL A 191 18.88 0.58 -5.95
N GLU A 192 19.31 1.00 -7.14
CA GLU A 192 19.10 0.26 -8.39
C GLU A 192 19.74 -1.13 -8.33
N GLY A 193 20.98 -1.25 -7.88
CA GLY A 193 21.66 -2.53 -7.70
C GLY A 193 20.96 -3.44 -6.67
N THR A 194 20.42 -2.87 -5.60
CA THR A 194 19.63 -3.63 -4.61
C THR A 194 18.35 -4.16 -5.24
N MET A 195 17.62 -3.33 -6.01
CA MET A 195 16.40 -3.77 -6.69
C MET A 195 16.68 -4.82 -7.77
N ASP A 196 17.80 -4.72 -8.46
CA ASP A 196 18.22 -5.74 -9.44
C ASP A 196 18.56 -7.07 -8.74
N ASN A 197 19.22 -7.04 -7.59
CA ASN A 197 19.45 -8.23 -6.78
C ASN A 197 18.14 -8.91 -6.34
N VAL A 198 17.14 -8.12 -5.96
CA VAL A 198 15.79 -8.63 -5.59
C VAL A 198 15.10 -9.25 -6.80
N ARG A 199 15.11 -8.58 -7.97
CA ARG A 199 14.47 -9.08 -9.20
C ARG A 199 15.05 -10.41 -9.70
N GLN A 200 16.34 -10.64 -9.48
CA GLN A 200 17.04 -11.85 -9.96
C GLN A 200 16.82 -13.06 -9.05
N ARG A 201 16.14 -12.91 -7.93
CA ARG A 201 15.96 -13.99 -6.95
C ARG A 201 14.48 -14.33 -6.75
N PRO A 202 14.11 -15.62 -6.78
CA PRO A 202 12.71 -16.03 -6.52
C PRO A 202 12.29 -15.76 -5.07
N LEU A 203 13.22 -15.82 -4.12
CA LEU A 203 13.01 -15.51 -2.71
C LEU A 203 13.79 -14.24 -2.36
N TRP A 204 13.09 -13.17 -2.07
CA TRP A 204 13.70 -11.85 -1.87
C TRP A 204 14.65 -11.77 -0.69
N GLN A 205 14.40 -12.53 0.40
CA GLN A 205 15.31 -12.59 1.55
C GLN A 205 16.74 -13.03 1.17
N THR A 206 16.90 -13.83 0.11
CA THR A 206 18.22 -14.26 -0.36
C THR A 206 19.03 -13.15 -1.04
N ALA A 207 18.42 -11.97 -1.27
CA ALA A 207 19.11 -10.77 -1.72
C ALA A 207 19.75 -9.97 -0.57
N LEU A 208 19.50 -10.36 0.69
CA LEU A 208 20.05 -9.69 1.85
C LEU A 208 21.58 -9.75 1.84
N THR A 209 22.20 -8.58 2.02
CA THR A 209 23.66 -8.41 2.09
C THR A 209 24.03 -7.51 3.27
N GLY A 210 25.31 -7.28 3.48
CA GLY A 210 25.79 -6.34 4.49
C GLY A 210 26.23 -7.00 5.80
N PRO A 211 26.49 -6.21 6.86
CA PRO A 211 27.11 -6.72 8.10
C PRO A 211 26.19 -7.69 8.85
N VAL A 212 24.89 -7.46 8.91
CA VAL A 212 23.94 -8.35 9.58
C VAL A 212 23.90 -9.71 8.90
N SER A 213 23.80 -9.75 7.57
CA SER A 213 23.81 -10.99 6.78
C SER A 213 25.11 -11.82 6.93
N ARG A 214 26.18 -11.21 7.41
CA ARG A 214 27.47 -11.88 7.67
C ARG A 214 27.72 -12.14 9.16
N GLY A 215 26.79 -11.79 10.05
CA GLY A 215 26.96 -11.94 11.49
C GLY A 215 27.99 -10.98 12.10
N ASP A 216 28.26 -9.83 11.46
CA ASP A 216 29.29 -8.87 11.91
C ASP A 216 28.74 -7.92 12.99
N ALA A 217 28.61 -8.46 14.21
CA ALA A 217 28.15 -7.72 15.37
C ALA A 217 29.06 -6.51 15.71
N GLY A 218 30.35 -6.59 15.38
CA GLY A 218 31.29 -5.50 15.63
C GLY A 218 31.00 -4.24 14.77
N ILE A 219 30.65 -4.42 13.53
CA ILE A 219 30.23 -3.31 12.65
C ILE A 219 28.86 -2.76 13.06
N VAL A 220 27.91 -3.63 13.40
CA VAL A 220 26.58 -3.21 13.88
C VAL A 220 26.71 -2.36 15.16
N ALA A 221 27.53 -2.77 16.13
CA ALA A 221 27.79 -1.98 17.34
C ALA A 221 28.39 -0.59 17.02
N LYS A 222 29.29 -0.49 16.04
CA LYS A 222 29.83 0.81 15.59
C LYS A 222 28.77 1.69 14.93
N HIS A 223 27.85 1.11 14.18
CA HIS A 223 26.72 1.86 13.62
C HIS A 223 25.84 2.43 14.74
N LEU A 224 25.50 1.62 15.74
CA LEU A 224 24.68 2.05 16.88
C LEU A 224 25.34 3.22 17.64
N ALA A 225 26.65 3.18 17.84
CA ALA A 225 27.41 4.22 18.56
C ALA A 225 27.39 5.60 17.88
N VAL A 226 27.10 5.68 16.57
CA VAL A 226 27.06 6.93 15.78
C VAL A 226 25.71 7.25 15.20
N MET A 227 24.73 6.37 15.41
CA MET A 227 23.37 6.57 14.87
C MET A 227 22.72 7.75 15.58
N PRO A 228 22.16 8.74 14.84
CA PRO A 228 21.36 9.78 15.46
C PRO A 228 20.16 9.17 16.20
N GLU A 229 19.90 9.65 17.42
CA GLU A 229 18.83 9.16 18.30
C GLU A 229 17.50 8.94 17.59
N LYS A 230 17.05 9.92 16.82
CA LYS A 230 15.82 9.86 16.01
C LYS A 230 15.71 8.61 15.11
N TRP A 231 16.84 8.05 14.68
CA TRP A 231 16.86 6.91 13.74
C TRP A 231 17.32 5.61 14.40
N LEU A 232 17.60 5.64 15.70
CA LEU A 232 18.10 4.48 16.41
C LEU A 232 17.07 3.35 16.46
N GLN A 233 15.84 3.66 16.89
CA GLN A 233 14.75 2.68 16.97
C GLN A 233 14.44 2.04 15.59
N PRO A 234 14.19 2.80 14.50
CA PRO A 234 14.02 2.20 13.17
C PRO A 234 15.21 1.34 12.75
N TYR A 235 16.45 1.77 13.04
CA TYR A 235 17.64 1.00 12.71
C TYR A 235 17.67 -0.34 13.46
N CYS A 236 17.35 -0.35 14.75
CA CYS A 236 17.30 -1.56 15.58
C CYS A 236 16.20 -2.52 15.09
N ALA A 237 15.00 -2.02 14.82
CA ALA A 237 13.88 -2.83 14.34
C ALA A 237 14.19 -3.51 12.99
N PHE A 238 14.71 -2.76 12.00
CA PHE A 238 15.19 -3.35 10.75
C PHE A 238 16.36 -4.28 10.94
N GLY A 239 17.26 -3.99 11.88
CA GLY A 239 18.41 -4.83 12.20
C GLY A 239 18.01 -6.19 12.76
N CYS A 240 17.04 -6.23 13.69
CA CYS A 240 16.51 -7.48 14.23
C CYS A 240 15.81 -8.30 13.13
N ALA A 241 14.92 -7.70 12.36
CA ALA A 241 14.26 -8.39 11.24
C ALA A 241 15.27 -8.92 10.20
N ALA A 242 16.35 -8.17 9.92
CA ALA A 242 17.41 -8.62 9.03
C ALA A 242 18.23 -9.80 9.64
N ALA A 243 18.40 -9.86 10.96
CA ALA A 243 19.05 -10.98 11.63
C ALA A 243 18.18 -12.24 11.55
N ASP A 244 16.86 -12.12 11.73
CA ASP A 244 15.93 -13.25 11.56
C ASP A 244 16.01 -13.81 10.14
N LEU A 245 15.93 -12.94 9.12
CA LEU A 245 16.06 -13.34 7.71
C LEU A 245 17.45 -13.97 7.39
N ALA A 246 18.52 -13.48 8.02
CA ALA A 246 19.86 -14.03 7.84
C ALA A 246 19.98 -15.43 8.44
N LEU A 247 19.32 -15.69 9.57
CA LEU A 247 19.24 -17.01 10.18
C LEU A 247 18.41 -17.97 9.31
N GLU A 248 17.23 -17.54 8.82
CA GLU A 248 16.41 -18.30 7.88
C GLU A 248 17.15 -18.67 6.59
N ASN A 249 18.01 -17.77 6.10
CA ASN A 249 18.87 -17.99 4.94
C ASN A 249 20.12 -18.85 5.25
N GLU A 250 20.31 -19.27 6.49
CA GLU A 250 21.50 -20.01 6.95
C GLU A 250 22.84 -19.28 6.68
N THR A 251 22.79 -17.93 6.55
CA THR A 251 24.01 -17.12 6.35
C THR A 251 24.70 -16.78 7.65
N ILE A 252 23.99 -16.90 8.79
CA ILE A 252 24.53 -16.76 10.14
C ILE A 252 24.10 -17.95 11.03
N THR A 253 24.85 -18.18 12.09
CA THR A 253 24.52 -19.19 13.10
C THR A 253 23.58 -18.61 14.16
N GLU A 254 22.87 -19.47 14.93
CA GLU A 254 22.05 -19.06 16.09
C GLU A 254 22.84 -18.17 17.07
N LYS A 255 24.08 -18.51 17.35
CA LYS A 255 24.96 -17.73 18.25
C LYS A 255 25.21 -16.31 17.70
N GLN A 256 25.37 -16.15 16.38
CA GLN A 256 25.54 -14.84 15.75
C GLN A 256 24.24 -14.06 15.77
N HIS A 257 23.11 -14.71 15.49
CA HIS A 257 21.76 -14.14 15.61
C HIS A 257 21.52 -13.61 17.03
N ASP A 258 21.70 -14.42 18.07
CA ASP A 258 21.52 -14.01 19.48
C ASP A 258 22.42 -12.84 19.86
N THR A 259 23.64 -12.80 19.32
CA THR A 259 24.55 -11.68 19.57
C THR A 259 24.05 -10.40 18.92
N LEU A 260 23.63 -10.45 17.67
CA LEU A 260 23.09 -9.29 16.92
C LEU A 260 21.81 -8.75 17.55
N THR A 261 20.84 -9.62 17.81
CA THR A 261 19.56 -9.21 18.39
C THR A 261 19.71 -8.62 19.79
N ARG A 262 20.61 -9.18 20.61
CA ARG A 262 20.92 -8.64 21.94
C ARG A 262 21.50 -7.21 21.88
N ILE A 263 22.49 -6.94 21.03
CA ILE A 263 23.08 -5.59 20.95
C ILE A 263 22.09 -4.57 20.38
N LEU A 264 21.22 -4.97 19.45
CA LEU A 264 20.17 -4.12 18.89
C LEU A 264 19.09 -3.79 19.96
N ALA A 265 18.64 -4.80 20.72
CA ALA A 265 17.65 -4.62 21.78
C ALA A 265 18.18 -3.78 22.95
N MET A 266 19.46 -3.96 23.35
CA MET A 266 20.08 -3.15 24.41
C MET A 266 20.18 -1.68 24.02
N ALA A 267 20.48 -1.38 22.77
CA ALA A 267 20.53 0.01 22.29
C ALA A 267 19.15 0.68 22.30
N GLU A 268 18.08 -0.07 22.07
CA GLU A 268 16.70 0.41 22.17
C GLU A 268 16.27 0.65 23.62
N GLY A 269 16.62 -0.25 24.56
CA GLY A 269 16.25 -0.16 25.99
C GLY A 269 16.92 0.98 26.75
N VAL A 270 18.16 1.32 26.45
CA VAL A 270 18.90 2.42 27.09
C VAL A 270 18.24 3.78 26.84
N HIS A 271 17.59 3.98 25.70
CA HIS A 271 16.92 5.23 25.37
C HIS A 271 15.56 5.40 26.07
N HIS A 272 14.79 4.33 26.27
CA HIS A 272 13.54 4.40 27.02
C HIS A 272 13.75 4.82 28.49
N GLU A 273 14.86 4.42 29.11
CA GLU A 273 15.21 4.86 30.48
C GLU A 273 15.67 6.33 30.55
N GLN A 274 16.29 6.86 29.49
CA GLN A 274 16.73 8.26 29.46
C GLN A 274 15.57 9.24 29.20
N GLU A 275 14.59 8.88 28.37
CA GLU A 275 13.39 9.71 28.16
C GLU A 275 12.48 9.76 29.38
N SER A 276 12.33 8.65 30.12
CA SER A 276 11.55 8.61 31.36
C SER A 276 12.17 9.44 32.49
N ASN A 277 13.50 9.55 32.54
CA ASN A 277 14.21 10.36 33.54
C ASN A 277 14.32 11.87 33.20
N GLN A 278 13.95 12.28 31.98
CA GLN A 278 13.92 13.70 31.59
C GLN A 278 12.50 14.32 31.70
N SER A 279 11.49 13.50 32.00
CA SER A 279 10.08 13.90 32.12
C SER A 279 9.62 14.07 33.57
N ASP A 280 10.48 13.82 34.56
CA ASP A 280 10.33 14.11 35.99
C ASP A 280 11.17 15.35 36.35
#